data_0464a99350154ff60ac84be80b051116
#
_entry.id   0464a99350154ff60ac84be80b051116
#
_cell.length_a   1.000
_cell.length_b   1.000
_cell.length_c   1.000
_cell.angle_alpha   90.00
_cell.angle_beta   90.00
_cell.angle_gamma   90.00
#
_symmetry.space_group_name_H-M   'P 1'
#
loop_
_entity.id
_entity.type
_entity.pdbx_description
1 polymer ?
#
loop_
_entity_poly.entity_id
_entity_poly.type
_entity_poly.pdbx_seq_one_letter_code
_entity_poly.pdbx_strand_id
1 'polypeptide(L)' 'MKKETADYSAITTWGVFRENEDSPSNLILLDSLKGRYEFPELRRVAKEQYDYWNPETVLVEAKASGLPLTYELRAMGIP' A
#
# COMPACT_ATOMS: atom_id res chain seq x y z
N MET A 1 -13.01 22.19 -12.00
CA MET A 1 -13.11 22.20 -10.55
C MET A 1 -12.75 20.84 -9.97
N LYS A 2 -11.93 20.84 -8.96
CA LYS A 2 -11.52 19.59 -8.33
C LYS A 2 -12.70 18.97 -7.58
N LYS A 3 -12.91 17.68 -7.81
CA LYS A 3 -13.97 16.98 -7.07
C LYS A 3 -13.54 16.75 -5.64
N GLU A 4 -14.36 17.17 -4.71
CA GLU A 4 -14.10 16.92 -3.29
C GLU A 4 -14.64 15.57 -2.85
N THR A 5 -15.01 14.74 -3.81
CA THR A 5 -15.61 13.43 -3.55
C THR A 5 -14.61 12.28 -3.58
N ALA A 6 -13.32 12.59 -3.73
CA ALA A 6 -12.32 11.54 -3.68
C ALA A 6 -12.32 10.89 -2.29
N ASP A 7 -12.45 9.58 -2.26
CA ASP A 7 -12.43 8.83 -1.01
C ASP A 7 -11.02 8.84 -0.42
N TYR A 8 -10.96 8.61 0.88
CA TYR A 8 -9.68 8.41 1.53
C TYR A 8 -9.01 7.15 1.03
N SER A 9 -7.72 7.25 0.82
CA SER A 9 -6.88 6.10 0.59
C SER A 9 -5.99 5.89 1.80
N ALA A 10 -5.73 4.66 2.15
CA ALA A 10 -4.86 4.34 3.27
C ALA A 10 -3.82 3.34 2.80
N ILE A 11 -2.58 3.58 3.23
CA ILE A 11 -1.47 2.67 2.97
C ILE A 11 -0.90 2.29 4.32
N THR A 12 -0.93 1.02 4.64
CA THR A 12 -0.35 0.53 5.89
C THR A 12 0.81 -0.41 5.58
N THR A 13 1.82 -0.34 6.43
CA THR A 13 3.00 -1.18 6.29
C THR A 13 3.13 -2.01 7.56
N TRP A 14 3.27 -3.30 7.39
CA TRP A 14 3.27 -4.25 8.50
C TRP A 14 4.55 -5.07 8.50
N GLY A 15 5.08 -5.29 9.68
CA GLY A 15 6.16 -6.24 9.88
C GLY A 15 5.59 -7.57 10.34
N VAL A 16 6.12 -8.66 9.83
CA VAL A 16 5.75 -10.02 10.26
C VAL A 16 6.94 -10.59 11.02
N PHE A 17 6.70 -11.07 12.23
CA PHE A 17 7.78 -11.60 13.05
C PHE A 17 7.31 -12.78 13.90
N ARG A 18 8.28 -13.55 14.39
CA ARG A 18 8.04 -14.65 15.33
C ARG A 18 9.01 -14.50 16.48
N GLU A 19 8.56 -14.88 17.67
CA GLU A 19 9.44 -14.91 18.82
C GLU A 19 10.45 -16.07 18.75
N ASN A 20 10.01 -17.19 18.15
CA ASN A 20 10.87 -18.34 17.87
C ASN A 20 10.24 -19.16 16.75
N GLU A 21 10.92 -20.24 16.32
CA GLU A 21 10.46 -21.03 15.19
C GLU A 21 9.10 -21.70 15.41
N ASP A 22 8.79 -22.02 16.66
CA ASP A 22 7.57 -22.73 17.02
C ASP A 22 6.41 -21.77 17.31
N SER A 23 6.69 -20.48 17.37
CA SER A 23 5.67 -19.47 17.66
C SER A 23 4.87 -19.11 16.40
N PRO A 24 3.59 -18.76 16.55
CA PRO A 24 2.85 -18.24 15.41
C PRO A 24 3.41 -16.90 14.98
N SER A 25 3.16 -16.56 13.73
CA SER A 25 3.56 -15.27 13.19
C SER A 25 2.74 -14.15 13.84
N ASN A 26 3.39 -13.05 14.13
CA ASN A 26 2.78 -11.85 14.67
C ASN A 26 2.93 -10.71 13.67
N LEU A 27 2.04 -9.74 13.77
CA LEU A 27 2.07 -8.55 12.94
C LEU A 27 2.30 -7.32 13.80
N ILE A 28 3.11 -6.41 13.30
CA ILE A 28 3.27 -5.11 13.92
C ILE A 28 3.07 -4.03 12.85
N LEU A 29 2.28 -3.02 13.18
CA LEU A 29 2.08 -1.90 12.28
C LEU A 29 3.31 -1.00 12.34
N LEU A 30 3.98 -0.84 11.20
CA LEU A 30 5.18 -0.03 11.09
C LEU A 30 4.87 1.39 10.66
N ASP A 31 3.89 1.55 9.79
CA ASP A 31 3.53 2.86 9.28
C ASP A 31 2.09 2.86 8.76
N SER A 32 1.47 4.03 8.79
CA SER A 32 0.11 4.20 8.28
C SER A 32 -0.01 5.60 7.68
N LEU A 33 -0.37 5.65 6.41
CA LEU A 33 -0.63 6.88 5.71
C LEU A 33 -2.09 6.91 5.29
N LYS A 34 -2.74 8.04 5.44
CA LYS A 34 -4.12 8.21 5.04
C LYS A 34 -4.29 9.58 4.42
N GLY A 35 -4.98 9.65 3.30
CA GLY A 35 -5.23 10.92 2.64
C GLY A 35 -6.20 10.75 1.49
N ARG A 36 -6.65 11.89 0.98
CA ARG A 36 -7.49 11.93 -0.21
C ARG A 36 -6.59 12.18 -1.41
N TYR A 37 -6.03 11.11 -1.94
CA TYR A 37 -5.14 11.21 -3.07
C TYR A 37 -5.89 11.01 -4.37
N GLU A 38 -5.61 11.85 -5.35
CA GLU A 38 -6.04 11.56 -6.71
C GLU A 38 -5.12 10.48 -7.28
N PHE A 39 -5.57 9.82 -8.33
CA PHE A 39 -4.88 8.61 -8.80
C PHE A 39 -3.39 8.82 -9.12
N PRO A 40 -2.97 9.88 -9.82
CA PRO A 40 -1.53 10.05 -10.09
C PRO A 40 -0.71 10.22 -8.81
N GLU A 41 -1.26 10.92 -7.82
CA GLU A 41 -0.59 11.09 -6.55
C GLU A 41 -0.56 9.80 -5.74
N LEU A 42 -1.68 9.07 -5.73
CA LEU A 42 -1.75 7.79 -5.06
C LEU A 42 -0.71 6.82 -5.61
N ARG A 43 -0.56 6.78 -6.92
CA ARG A 43 0.44 5.94 -7.58
C ARG A 43 1.85 6.32 -7.12
N ARG A 44 2.14 7.61 -7.08
CA ARG A 44 3.45 8.11 -6.65
C ARG A 44 3.74 7.75 -5.19
N VAL A 45 2.77 7.99 -4.32
CA VAL A 45 2.92 7.70 -2.88
C VAL A 45 3.11 6.21 -2.66
N ALA A 46 2.35 5.37 -3.35
CA ALA A 46 2.49 3.92 -3.24
C ALA A 46 3.88 3.46 -3.66
N LYS A 47 4.41 4.02 -4.75
CA LYS A 47 5.75 3.68 -5.22
C LYS A 47 6.81 4.13 -4.22
N GLU A 48 6.67 5.31 -3.64
CA GLU A 48 7.60 5.81 -2.63
C GLU A 48 7.62 4.91 -1.40
N GLN A 49 6.45 4.47 -0.95
CA GLN A 49 6.36 3.57 0.19
C GLN A 49 6.96 2.22 -0.13
N TYR A 50 6.74 1.71 -1.33
CA TYR A 50 7.34 0.46 -1.76
C TYR A 50 8.87 0.55 -1.75
N ASP A 51 9.41 1.63 -2.29
CA ASP A 51 10.88 1.80 -2.34
C ASP A 51 11.47 1.97 -0.95
N TYR A 52 10.75 2.66 -0.06
CA TYR A 52 11.23 2.90 1.29
C TYR A 52 11.26 1.61 2.13
N TRP A 53 10.17 0.86 2.11
CA TRP A 53 10.02 -0.33 2.96
C TRP A 53 10.53 -1.61 2.33
N ASN A 54 10.60 -1.65 1.00
CA ASN A 54 11.02 -2.84 0.24
C ASN A 54 10.30 -4.11 0.70
N PRO A 55 8.96 -4.12 0.68
CA PRO A 55 8.18 -5.24 1.21
C PRO A 55 8.28 -6.47 0.31
N GLU A 56 8.02 -7.63 0.90
CA GLU A 56 7.95 -8.87 0.13
C GLU A 56 6.66 -8.97 -0.67
N THR A 57 5.58 -8.42 -0.14
CA THR A 57 4.26 -8.54 -0.75
C THR A 57 3.52 -7.22 -0.62
N VAL A 58 2.80 -6.87 -1.66
CA VAL A 58 1.90 -5.72 -1.67
C VAL A 58 0.50 -6.22 -1.91
N LEU A 59 -0.41 -5.87 -1.01
CA LEU A 59 -1.83 -6.21 -1.13
C LEU A 59 -2.61 -4.95 -1.47
N VAL A 60 -3.46 -5.04 -2.47
CA VAL A 60 -4.28 -3.91 -2.90
C VAL A 60 -5.75 -4.32 -2.82
N GLU A 61 -6.56 -3.53 -2.12
CA GLU A 61 -7.98 -3.80 -2.04
C GLU A 61 -8.62 -3.58 -3.40
N ALA A 62 -9.41 -4.55 -3.85
CA ALA A 62 -10.02 -4.53 -5.18
C ALA A 62 -11.30 -3.69 -5.16
N LYS A 63 -11.15 -2.38 -5.04
CA LYS A 63 -12.23 -1.42 -5.18
C LYS A 63 -11.95 -0.48 -6.35
N ALA A 64 -12.74 0.58 -6.47
CA ALA A 64 -12.72 1.48 -7.62
C ALA A 64 -11.32 1.84 -8.12
N SER A 65 -10.41 2.22 -7.22
CA SER A 65 -9.02 2.56 -7.58
C SER A 65 -8.06 1.40 -7.53
N GLY A 66 -8.49 0.27 -6.94
CA GLY A 66 -7.59 -0.85 -6.68
C GLY A 66 -7.06 -1.53 -7.92
N LEU A 67 -7.94 -1.83 -8.88
CA LEU A 67 -7.50 -2.51 -10.09
C LEU A 67 -6.60 -1.64 -10.97
N PRO A 68 -6.96 -0.38 -11.27
CA PRO A 68 -6.06 0.49 -12.01
C PRO A 68 -4.71 0.68 -11.32
N LEU A 69 -4.72 0.83 -9.99
CA LEU A 69 -3.49 0.97 -9.24
C LEU A 69 -2.63 -0.28 -9.34
N THR A 70 -3.25 -1.45 -9.26
CA THR A 70 -2.53 -2.72 -9.39
C THR A 70 -1.80 -2.82 -10.73
N TYR A 71 -2.48 -2.49 -11.82
CA TYR A 71 -1.86 -2.51 -13.13
C TYR A 71 -0.69 -1.54 -13.24
N GLU A 72 -0.86 -0.33 -12.72
CA GLU A 72 0.19 0.67 -12.76
C GLU A 72 1.41 0.27 -11.93
N LEU A 73 1.19 -0.27 -10.73
CA LEU A 73 2.30 -0.71 -9.90
C LEU A 73 3.06 -1.87 -10.54
N ARG A 74 2.35 -2.80 -11.17
CA ARG A 74 3.00 -3.89 -11.89
C ARG A 74 3.82 -3.37 -13.08
N ALA A 75 3.31 -2.36 -13.77
CA ALA A 75 4.05 -1.73 -14.86
C ALA A 75 5.33 -1.06 -14.38
N MET A 76 5.38 -0.64 -13.11
CA MET A 76 6.57 -0.08 -12.49
C MET A 76 7.52 -1.13 -11.92
N GLY A 77 7.20 -2.40 -12.07
CA GLY A 77 8.05 -3.49 -11.58
C GLY A 77 7.74 -3.95 -10.16
N ILE A 78 6.64 -3.53 -9.58
CA ILE A 78 6.21 -4.00 -8.27
C ILE A 78 5.44 -5.31 -8.45
N PRO A 79 5.87 -6.39 -7.82
CA PRO A 79 5.21 -7.70 -7.97
C PRO A 79 3.82 -7.78 -7.36
#